data_e8123ed1cb03458be7836eafd4123fad
#
_entry.id   e8123ed1cb03458be7836eafd4123fad
#
_cell.length_a   1.000
_cell.length_b   1.000
_cell.length_c   1.000
_cell.angle_alpha   90.00
_cell.angle_beta   90.00
_cell.angle_gamma   90.00
#
_symmetry.space_group_name_H-M   'P 1'
#
loop_
_entity.id
_entity.type
_entity.pdbx_description
1 polymer ?
#
loop_
_entity_poly.entity_id
_entity_poly.type
_entity_poly.pdbx_seq_one_letter_code
_entity_poly.pdbx_strand_id
1 'polypeptide(L)'
;ASPNVLEKIITNINNPNLSFPNIIAPTVFFFDKETFNIGYGNVICHHCRVSTDVTMGNFNLINGCCSFGHDVKLGNYNMMQPETRVSGETTIGNKNFFGVRCTILQGLKIGNETRIGAGSFIIRKTKDGQTYFGNPAKMLKTE
;
A
#
# COMPACT_ATOMS: atom_id res chain seq x y z
N ALA A 1 -9.27 -1.74 11.35
CA ALA A 1 -10.00 -1.33 10.14
C ALA A 1 -9.54 -2.16 8.95
N SER A 2 -10.37 -2.26 7.93
CA SER A 2 -10.02 -2.88 6.66
C SER A 2 -10.16 -1.87 5.53
N PRO A 3 -9.52 -2.07 4.38
CA PRO A 3 -9.63 -1.17 3.22
C PRO A 3 -11.09 -0.89 2.82
N ASN A 4 -11.93 -1.93 2.79
CA ASN A 4 -13.34 -1.78 2.43
C ASN A 4 -14.16 -0.98 3.45
N VAL A 5 -13.83 -1.10 4.74
CA VAL A 5 -14.47 -0.28 5.79
C VAL A 5 -14.07 1.18 5.64
N LEU A 6 -12.80 1.46 5.37
CA LEU A 6 -12.33 2.82 5.13
C LEU A 6 -13.03 3.45 3.93
N GLU A 7 -13.05 2.75 2.80
CA GLU A 7 -13.76 3.24 1.60
C GLU A 7 -15.23 3.54 1.92
N LYS A 8 -15.93 2.62 2.58
CA LYS A 8 -17.34 2.80 2.94
C LYS A 8 -17.56 4.03 3.84
N ILE A 9 -16.67 4.27 4.80
CA ILE A 9 -16.78 5.45 5.66
C ILE A 9 -16.59 6.73 4.83
N ILE A 10 -15.54 6.79 4.01
CA ILE A 10 -15.22 7.99 3.21
C ILE A 10 -16.33 8.28 2.19
N THR A 11 -16.85 7.27 1.51
CA THR A 11 -17.90 7.46 0.49
C THR A 11 -19.26 7.85 1.09
N ASN A 12 -19.50 7.52 2.35
CA ASN A 12 -20.75 7.91 3.06
C ASN A 12 -20.67 9.31 3.66
N ILE A 13 -19.54 9.98 3.67
CA ILE A 13 -19.42 11.35 4.14
C ILE A 13 -19.98 12.29 3.07
N ASN A 14 -21.13 12.86 3.35
CA ASN A 14 -21.80 13.82 2.47
C ASN A 14 -21.64 15.25 3.01
N ASN A 15 -20.42 15.76 2.98
CA ASN A 15 -20.13 17.13 3.36
C ASN A 15 -19.17 17.77 2.34
N PRO A 16 -19.67 18.68 1.46
CA PRO A 16 -18.84 19.27 0.40
C PRO A 16 -17.73 20.21 0.93
N ASN A 17 -17.78 20.59 2.21
CA ASN A 17 -16.77 21.44 2.83
C ASN A 17 -15.62 20.64 3.47
N LEU A 18 -15.67 19.32 3.45
CA LEU A 18 -14.59 18.49 3.98
C LEU A 18 -13.49 18.30 2.93
N SER A 19 -12.26 18.50 3.38
CA SER A 19 -11.05 18.13 2.64
C SER A 19 -10.28 17.06 3.39
N PHE A 20 -9.59 16.22 2.66
CA PHE A 20 -8.78 15.14 3.22
C PHE A 20 -7.31 15.36 2.85
N PRO A 21 -6.57 16.15 3.66
CA PRO A 21 -5.15 16.35 3.39
C PRO A 21 -4.35 15.07 3.60
N ASN A 22 -3.17 15.02 3.01
CA ASN A 22 -2.21 13.98 3.34
C ASN A 22 -1.57 14.27 4.71
N ILE A 23 -1.45 13.24 5.54
CA ILE A 23 -0.75 13.30 6.83
C ILE A 23 0.53 12.50 6.68
N ILE A 24 1.66 13.19 6.58
CA ILE A 24 2.97 12.57 6.38
C ILE A 24 3.85 12.89 7.56
N ALA A 25 4.34 11.86 8.26
CA ALA A 25 5.22 12.05 9.41
C ALA A 25 6.54 12.72 8.98
N PRO A 26 7.07 13.66 9.77
CA PRO A 26 8.29 14.40 9.41
C PRO A 26 9.55 13.52 9.29
N THR A 27 9.49 12.30 9.80
CA THR A 27 10.56 11.30 9.72
C THR A 27 10.49 10.41 8.47
N VAL A 28 9.56 10.66 7.56
CA VAL A 28 9.52 9.99 6.25
C VAL A 28 10.68 10.48 5.41
N PHE A 29 11.45 9.53 4.87
CA PHE A 29 12.60 9.83 4.04
C PHE A 29 12.25 9.68 2.55
N PHE A 30 12.41 10.75 1.78
CA PHE A 30 12.28 10.75 0.34
C PHE A 30 13.67 10.82 -0.30
N PHE A 31 13.98 9.89 -1.20
CA PHE A 31 15.22 9.95 -1.99
C PHE A 31 15.17 11.10 -2.99
N ASP A 32 14.01 11.31 -3.61
CA ASP A 32 13.72 12.46 -4.45
C ASP A 32 12.25 12.84 -4.28
N LYS A 33 12.02 13.89 -3.49
CA LYS A 33 10.65 14.34 -3.17
C LYS A 33 9.94 14.95 -4.38
N GLU A 34 10.67 15.49 -5.34
CA GLU A 34 10.10 16.15 -6.51
C GLU A 34 9.47 15.16 -7.49
N THR A 35 9.96 13.91 -7.49
CA THR A 35 9.40 12.83 -8.32
C THR A 35 8.28 12.05 -7.64
N PHE A 36 7.99 12.34 -6.35
CA PHE A 36 6.91 11.69 -5.63
C PHE A 36 5.55 12.30 -5.94
N ASN A 37 4.70 11.54 -6.62
CA ASN A 37 3.34 11.94 -6.95
C ASN A 37 2.35 11.26 -6.01
N ILE A 38 1.55 12.05 -5.30
CA ILE A 38 0.60 11.56 -4.31
C ILE A 38 -0.76 12.22 -4.47
N GLY A 39 -1.83 11.43 -4.36
CA GLY A 39 -3.19 11.93 -4.30
C GLY A 39 -3.50 12.61 -2.95
N TYR A 40 -4.63 12.36 -2.37
CA TYR A 40 -5.08 12.99 -1.14
C TYR A 40 -5.60 11.97 -0.11
N GLY A 41 -5.73 12.40 1.14
CA GLY A 41 -6.26 11.59 2.24
C GLY A 41 -5.35 10.44 2.67
N ASN A 42 -4.09 10.45 2.28
CA ASN A 42 -3.14 9.41 2.66
C ASN A 42 -2.54 9.69 4.04
N VAL A 43 -2.25 8.62 4.77
CA VAL A 43 -1.50 8.67 6.03
C VAL A 43 -0.21 7.89 5.84
N ILE A 44 0.93 8.56 5.98
CA ILE A 44 2.26 7.92 5.92
C ILE A 44 2.95 8.11 7.26
N CYS A 45 3.09 7.01 8.00
CA CYS A 45 3.64 7.01 9.34
C CYS A 45 5.17 7.12 9.35
N HIS A 46 5.72 7.17 10.55
CA HIS A 46 7.14 7.39 10.83
C HIS A 46 8.10 6.43 10.11
N HIS A 47 9.28 6.93 9.78
CA HIS A 47 10.42 6.20 9.23
C HIS A 47 10.12 5.40 7.94
N CYS A 48 9.07 5.74 7.22
CA CYS A 48 8.87 5.21 5.87
C CYS A 48 9.93 5.76 4.91
N ARG A 49 10.24 4.99 3.87
CA ARG A 49 11.21 5.35 2.84
C ARG A 49 10.53 5.31 1.47
N VAL A 50 10.65 6.38 0.73
CA VAL A 50 10.09 6.51 -0.62
C VAL A 50 11.20 6.81 -1.59
N SER A 51 11.40 5.93 -2.58
CA SER A 51 12.42 6.10 -3.62
C SER A 51 11.92 7.07 -4.71
N THR A 52 12.62 7.12 -5.83
CA THR A 52 12.29 7.99 -6.96
C THR A 52 11.09 7.48 -7.76
N ASP A 53 10.36 8.39 -8.39
CA ASP A 53 9.27 8.10 -9.33
C ASP A 53 8.14 7.23 -8.75
N VAL A 54 7.90 7.34 -7.43
CA VAL A 54 6.79 6.65 -6.77
C VAL A 54 5.50 7.44 -6.98
N THR A 55 4.45 6.73 -7.39
CA THR A 55 3.10 7.28 -7.49
C THR A 55 2.18 6.61 -6.49
N MET A 56 1.42 7.38 -5.74
CA MET A 56 0.46 6.90 -4.75
C MET A 56 -0.89 7.57 -4.97
N GLY A 57 -1.95 6.77 -5.03
CA GLY A 57 -3.32 7.26 -5.15
C GLY A 57 -3.86 7.89 -3.86
N ASN A 58 -5.12 7.62 -3.56
CA ASN A 58 -5.86 8.27 -2.47
C ASN A 58 -6.13 7.32 -1.31
N PHE A 59 -6.25 7.88 -0.10
CA PHE A 59 -6.72 7.19 1.10
C PHE A 59 -5.93 5.93 1.47
N ASN A 60 -4.64 5.90 1.19
CA ASN A 60 -3.78 4.81 1.63
C ASN A 60 -3.31 5.04 3.07
N LEU A 61 -3.25 3.97 3.86
CA LEU A 61 -2.65 3.96 5.20
C LEU A 61 -1.34 3.18 5.15
N ILE A 62 -0.24 3.90 5.29
CA ILE A 62 1.12 3.34 5.28
C ILE A 62 1.68 3.42 6.70
N ASN A 63 1.70 2.31 7.40
CA ASN A 63 2.24 2.25 8.75
C ASN A 63 3.77 2.37 8.78
N GLY A 64 4.32 2.48 9.98
CA GLY A 64 5.73 2.81 10.19
C GLY A 64 6.73 1.85 9.52
N CYS A 65 7.87 2.41 9.12
CA CYS A 65 9.00 1.68 8.56
C CYS A 65 8.71 0.94 7.24
N CYS A 66 7.65 1.27 6.53
CA CYS A 66 7.40 0.76 5.19
C CYS A 66 8.39 1.35 4.19
N SER A 67 8.69 0.62 3.11
CA SER A 67 9.57 1.11 2.05
C SER A 67 9.04 0.84 0.66
N PHE A 68 9.22 1.83 -0.22
CA PHE A 68 8.85 1.78 -1.63
C PHE A 68 10.10 1.97 -2.48
N GLY A 69 10.37 1.01 -3.35
CA GLY A 69 11.39 1.09 -4.38
C GLY A 69 11.02 2.10 -5.47
N HIS A 70 11.94 2.32 -6.41
CA HIS A 70 11.72 3.22 -7.54
C HIS A 70 10.59 2.75 -8.45
N ASP A 71 9.91 3.67 -9.12
CA ASP A 71 8.85 3.39 -10.10
C ASP A 71 7.67 2.58 -9.53
N VAL A 72 7.46 2.58 -8.23
CA VAL A 72 6.30 1.91 -7.61
C VAL A 72 5.03 2.72 -7.87
N LYS A 73 3.98 2.02 -8.30
CA LYS A 73 2.64 2.59 -8.50
C LYS A 73 1.67 1.95 -7.51
N LEU A 74 1.14 2.73 -6.60
CA LEU A 74 0.17 2.31 -5.60
C LEU A 74 -1.19 2.96 -5.89
N GLY A 75 -2.24 2.15 -5.99
CA GLY A 75 -3.62 2.61 -6.16
C GLY A 75 -4.21 3.25 -4.90
N ASN A 76 -5.50 3.03 -4.68
CA ASN A 76 -6.27 3.69 -3.62
C ASN A 76 -6.65 2.72 -2.50
N TYR A 77 -6.89 3.27 -1.31
CA TYR A 77 -7.41 2.54 -0.15
C TYR A 77 -6.58 1.33 0.29
N ASN A 78 -5.28 1.31 -0.01
CA ASN A 78 -4.41 0.23 0.44
C ASN A 78 -4.00 0.45 1.91
N MET A 79 -3.89 -0.64 2.66
CA MET A 79 -3.41 -0.64 4.03
C MET A 79 -2.15 -1.49 4.14
N MET A 80 -1.03 -0.86 4.46
CA MET A 80 0.24 -1.52 4.68
C MET A 80 0.58 -1.50 6.16
N GLN A 81 0.73 -2.66 6.75
CA GLN A 81 1.16 -2.82 8.13
C GLN A 81 2.67 -2.56 8.25
N PRO A 82 3.18 -2.33 9.48
CA PRO A 82 4.59 -1.94 9.67
C PRO A 82 5.60 -2.84 8.97
N GLU A 83 6.69 -2.24 8.51
CA GLU A 83 7.82 -2.89 7.87
C GLU A 83 7.49 -3.61 6.55
N THR A 84 6.38 -3.29 5.90
CA THR A 84 6.08 -3.78 4.54
C THR A 84 7.08 -3.19 3.55
N ARG A 85 7.64 -4.05 2.68
CA ARG A 85 8.63 -3.68 1.68
C ARG A 85 8.11 -3.94 0.28
N VAL A 86 8.08 -2.91 -0.54
CA VAL A 86 7.70 -2.98 -1.95
C VAL A 86 8.93 -2.68 -2.79
N SER A 87 9.40 -3.68 -3.54
CA SER A 87 10.54 -3.48 -4.44
C SER A 87 10.15 -2.67 -5.68
N GLY A 88 11.14 -2.16 -6.39
CA GLY A 88 10.93 -1.26 -7.53
C GLY A 88 10.07 -1.82 -8.65
N GLU A 89 9.56 -0.93 -9.51
CA GLU A 89 8.75 -1.27 -10.70
C GLU A 89 7.48 -2.08 -10.39
N THR A 90 7.03 -2.10 -9.13
CA THR A 90 5.86 -2.84 -8.70
C THR A 90 4.61 -2.00 -8.87
N THR A 91 3.57 -2.59 -9.44
CA THR A 91 2.24 -1.96 -9.55
C THR A 91 1.27 -2.64 -8.58
N ILE A 92 0.62 -1.86 -7.74
CA ILE A 92 -0.34 -2.33 -6.73
C ILE A 92 -1.69 -1.68 -7.03
N GLY A 93 -2.74 -2.50 -7.14
CA GLY A 93 -4.11 -2.05 -7.34
C GLY A 93 -4.72 -1.39 -6.10
N ASN A 94 -6.01 -1.55 -5.94
CA ASN A 94 -6.79 -0.87 -4.90
C ASN A 94 -7.20 -1.82 -3.78
N LYS A 95 -7.43 -1.26 -2.59
CA LYS A 95 -8.06 -1.96 -1.46
C LYS A 95 -7.31 -3.21 -0.98
N ASN A 96 -6.00 -3.22 -1.13
CA ASN A 96 -5.19 -4.34 -0.66
C ASN A 96 -4.81 -4.17 0.81
N PHE A 97 -4.65 -5.28 1.49
CA PHE A 97 -4.16 -5.34 2.86
C PHE A 97 -2.85 -6.13 2.91
N PHE A 98 -1.81 -5.51 3.40
CA PHE A 98 -0.49 -6.10 3.58
C PHE A 98 -0.21 -6.26 5.07
N GLY A 99 -0.04 -7.50 5.51
CA GLY A 99 0.34 -7.82 6.89
C GLY A 99 1.75 -7.32 7.23
N VAL A 100 2.08 -7.33 8.51
CA VAL A 100 3.39 -6.90 9.02
C VAL A 100 4.53 -7.64 8.33
N ARG A 101 5.60 -6.90 7.95
CA ARG A 101 6.83 -7.47 7.34
C ARG A 101 6.60 -8.22 6.03
N CYS A 102 5.58 -7.89 5.27
CA CYS A 102 5.46 -8.44 3.92
C CYS A 102 6.53 -7.88 3.00
N THR A 103 6.98 -8.69 2.07
CA THR A 103 7.93 -8.26 1.03
C THR A 103 7.38 -8.63 -0.34
N ILE A 104 7.38 -7.66 -1.26
CA ILE A 104 6.96 -7.83 -2.64
C ILE A 104 8.18 -7.71 -3.54
N LEU A 105 8.45 -8.72 -4.35
CA LEU A 105 9.56 -8.76 -5.30
C LEU A 105 9.36 -7.72 -6.41
N GLN A 106 10.47 -7.26 -6.99
CA GLN A 106 10.49 -6.25 -8.05
C GLN A 106 9.66 -6.62 -9.28
N GLY A 107 9.08 -5.61 -9.92
CA GLY A 107 8.40 -5.76 -11.22
C GLY A 107 7.07 -6.50 -11.17
N LEU A 108 6.52 -6.74 -9.99
CA LEU A 108 5.28 -7.51 -9.87
C LEU A 108 4.04 -6.63 -10.00
N LYS A 109 2.94 -7.28 -10.39
CA LYS A 109 1.61 -6.71 -10.36
C LYS A 109 0.78 -7.37 -9.26
N ILE A 110 0.37 -6.58 -8.28
CA ILE A 110 -0.55 -6.96 -7.22
C ILE A 110 -1.95 -6.47 -7.64
N GLY A 111 -2.92 -7.37 -7.58
CA GLY A 111 -4.30 -7.07 -7.99
C GLY A 111 -5.03 -6.14 -7.03
N ASN A 112 -6.35 -6.18 -7.08
CA ASN A 112 -7.23 -5.43 -6.18
C ASN A 112 -7.75 -6.35 -5.07
N GLU A 113 -8.07 -5.77 -3.91
CA GLU A 113 -8.69 -6.47 -2.78
C GLU A 113 -7.92 -7.72 -2.32
N THR A 114 -6.61 -7.75 -2.59
CA THR A 114 -5.71 -8.84 -2.20
C THR A 114 -5.35 -8.71 -0.71
N ARG A 115 -5.34 -9.82 -0.01
CA ARG A 115 -4.86 -9.88 1.37
C ARG A 115 -3.55 -10.65 1.42
N ILE A 116 -2.53 -10.05 1.97
CA ILE A 116 -1.21 -10.67 2.14
C ILE A 116 -0.95 -10.82 3.62
N GLY A 117 -0.77 -12.06 4.06
CA GLY A 117 -0.53 -12.39 5.48
C GLY A 117 0.83 -11.90 5.96
N ALA A 118 0.98 -11.71 7.27
CA ALA A 118 2.21 -11.23 7.88
C ALA A 118 3.43 -12.10 7.52
N GLY A 119 4.60 -11.48 7.32
CA GLY A 119 5.85 -12.16 7.01
C GLY A 119 5.89 -12.84 5.64
N SER A 120 4.91 -12.60 4.78
CA SER A 120 4.85 -13.22 3.46
C SER A 120 5.82 -12.61 2.47
N PHE A 121 6.35 -13.44 1.59
CA PHE A 121 7.21 -13.02 0.48
C PHE A 121 6.53 -13.30 -0.87
N ILE A 122 6.04 -12.26 -1.52
CA ILE A 122 5.35 -12.34 -2.81
C ILE A 122 6.38 -12.34 -3.93
N ILE A 123 6.43 -13.44 -4.68
CA ILE A 123 7.37 -13.66 -5.79
C ILE A 123 6.67 -13.78 -7.15
N ARG A 124 5.36 -13.65 -7.20
CA ARG A 124 4.54 -13.73 -8.41
C ARG A 124 3.36 -12.78 -8.32
N LYS A 125 2.80 -12.39 -9.48
CA LYS A 125 1.58 -11.59 -9.56
C LYS A 125 0.43 -12.23 -8.77
N THR A 126 -0.40 -11.41 -8.17
CA THR A 126 -1.59 -11.87 -7.43
C THR A 126 -2.86 -11.73 -8.28
N LYS A 127 -3.90 -12.46 -7.89
CA LYS A 127 -5.25 -12.34 -8.44
C LYS A 127 -6.10 -11.47 -7.48
N ASP A 128 -7.08 -10.78 -8.05
CA ASP A 128 -8.02 -9.96 -7.30
C ASP A 128 -8.80 -10.79 -6.26
N GLY A 129 -9.06 -10.19 -5.10
CA GLY A 129 -9.87 -10.78 -4.04
C GLY A 129 -9.24 -11.98 -3.32
N GLN A 130 -8.00 -12.35 -3.61
CA GLN A 130 -7.39 -13.55 -3.05
C GLN A 130 -6.49 -13.25 -1.85
N THR A 131 -6.34 -14.26 -1.01
CA THR A 131 -5.44 -14.23 0.15
C THR A 131 -4.16 -15.03 -0.15
N TYR A 132 -3.03 -14.44 0.18
CA TYR A 132 -1.70 -15.07 0.02
C TYR A 132 -0.97 -15.11 1.36
N PHE A 133 -0.28 -16.21 1.62
CA PHE A 133 0.49 -16.37 2.85
C PHE A 133 1.72 -17.25 2.65
N GLY A 134 2.80 -16.93 3.36
CA GLY A 134 4.00 -17.74 3.48
C GLY A 134 5.23 -17.16 2.78
N ASN A 135 6.34 -17.89 2.85
CA ASN A 135 7.61 -17.57 2.20
C ASN A 135 8.17 -18.81 1.48
N PRO A 136 8.10 -18.89 0.15
CA PRO A 136 7.37 -17.98 -0.75
C PRO A 136 5.85 -18.06 -0.53
N ALA A 137 5.17 -16.94 -0.76
CA ALA A 137 3.73 -16.87 -0.53
C ALA A 137 2.95 -17.67 -1.57
N LYS A 138 1.95 -18.40 -1.09
CA LYS A 138 0.99 -19.15 -1.90
C LYS A 138 -0.42 -18.62 -1.65
N MET A 139 -1.26 -18.70 -2.68
CA MET A 139 -2.68 -18.40 -2.55
C MET A 139 -3.34 -19.42 -1.62
N LEU A 140 -4.02 -18.91 -0.60
CA LEU A 140 -4.83 -19.76 0.29
C LEU A 140 -6.13 -20.11 -0.45
N LYS A 141 -6.45 -21.40 -0.48
CA LYS A 141 -7.80 -21.84 -0.90
C LYS A 141 -8.75 -21.56 0.25
N THR A 142 -9.78 -20.76 0.02
CA THR A 142 -10.95 -20.70 0.90
C THR A 142 -11.76 -21.95 0.64
N GLU A 143 -11.93 -22.77 1.66
CA GLU A 143 -12.89 -23.88 1.63
C GLU A 143 -14.32 -23.36 1.59
#